data_5ed5a4f72d887011e7184982c29926cf
#
_entry.id   5ed5a4f72d887011e7184982c29926cf
#
_cell.length_a   1.000
_cell.length_b   1.000
_cell.length_c   1.000
_cell.angle_alpha   90.00
_cell.angle_beta   90.00
_cell.angle_gamma   90.00
#
_symmetry.space_group_name_H-M   'P 1'
#
loop_
_entity.id
_entity.type
_entity.pdbx_description
1 polymer ?
#
loop_
_entity_poly.entity_id
_entity_poly.type
_entity_poly.pdbx_seq_one_letter_code
_entity_poly.pdbx_strand_id
1 'polypeptide(L)'
;MMKQKTINNIISIEGKGLHTGKIAKVTLCPANENEGIFFVRTDLENSPVIHAKAENVTDTARGTTLSENGASVSTIEHLMASLCANGIDNLKIELDCPEIPILDGSAKYWVELIEKAGVKKLSVDKKFLEIKQPIHYTSEDGKTEYWAVPSETFSVTSTIDFNSDLIGTQMAELKNLKEFNSDFASCRTFVFLSEIAFLLDNNLIKGGDLANAIVFADKPLDEKTTERIAKFFDKDKSEVKTEHGVINTIKLQYHNEPARHKLLDFIGDISLASPNIKGHFIIMRPGHTTNTNFAKQIKKDMDTMNSVPVYDPNKEPVFDIMEIRKRLPHRFPMLLIDKIIDVGEDYIVGLKNVTGNEDFFNGHFPEEPVMPGVLVVEALGQTGGMLVLKDAKEGEKYNTYFMKFEEVKFRNKVVPGDTLLLKLQQIGPIRRGVIQMKGTAYVGSKICVEATMMAMVTKA
;
A
#
# COMPACT_ATOMS: atom_id res chain seq x y z
N MET A 1 11.92 -5.67 -19.94
CA MET A 1 11.20 -5.46 -18.66
C MET A 1 12.06 -5.94 -17.50
N MET A 2 11.87 -5.37 -16.30
CA MET A 2 12.62 -5.78 -15.11
C MET A 2 12.05 -7.08 -14.56
N LYS A 3 12.92 -8.05 -14.22
CA LYS A 3 12.50 -9.33 -13.65
C LYS A 3 12.38 -9.26 -12.14
N GLN A 4 11.45 -10.05 -11.57
CA GLN A 4 11.37 -10.28 -10.13
C GLN A 4 12.68 -10.87 -9.62
N LYS A 5 12.95 -10.64 -8.34
CA LYS A 5 14.18 -11.10 -7.69
C LYS A 5 13.88 -11.80 -6.36
N THR A 6 14.73 -12.75 -6.03
CA THR A 6 14.87 -13.37 -4.72
C THR A 6 16.37 -13.44 -4.36
N ILE A 7 16.73 -13.97 -3.20
CA ILE A 7 18.12 -14.27 -2.88
C ILE A 7 18.56 -15.60 -3.53
N ASN A 8 19.89 -15.77 -3.69
CA ASN A 8 20.44 -16.98 -4.30
C ASN A 8 20.66 -18.11 -3.28
N ASN A 9 21.18 -17.77 -2.10
CA ASN A 9 21.54 -18.75 -1.06
C ASN A 9 20.79 -18.47 0.24
N ILE A 10 20.51 -19.54 0.99
CA ILE A 10 19.97 -19.43 2.36
C ILE A 10 21.04 -18.84 3.25
N ILE A 11 20.68 -17.88 4.08
CA ILE A 11 21.60 -17.23 5.01
C ILE A 11 20.87 -16.86 6.31
N SER A 12 21.59 -16.90 7.44
CA SER A 12 21.00 -16.64 8.75
C SER A 12 21.81 -15.59 9.51
N ILE A 13 21.14 -14.91 10.43
CA ILE A 13 21.72 -14.02 11.43
C ILE A 13 21.02 -14.23 12.76
N GLU A 14 21.75 -14.05 13.85
CA GLU A 14 21.22 -14.07 15.21
C GLU A 14 21.47 -12.72 15.88
N GLY A 15 20.54 -12.30 16.71
CA GLY A 15 20.68 -11.07 17.47
C GLY A 15 19.58 -10.91 18.51
N LYS A 16 19.70 -9.87 19.31
CA LYS A 16 18.75 -9.57 20.39
C LYS A 16 17.62 -8.68 19.90
N GLY A 17 16.38 -9.01 20.26
CA GLY A 17 15.22 -8.15 20.04
C GLY A 17 15.27 -6.91 20.95
N LEU A 18 14.90 -5.75 20.43
CA LEU A 18 14.93 -4.47 21.15
C LEU A 18 13.95 -4.46 22.34
N HIS A 19 12.74 -4.93 22.10
CA HIS A 19 11.63 -4.86 23.06
C HIS A 19 11.50 -6.10 23.90
N THR A 20 11.71 -7.29 23.32
CA THR A 20 11.61 -8.56 24.04
C THR A 20 12.88 -8.90 24.81
N GLY A 21 14.03 -8.42 24.34
CA GLY A 21 15.35 -8.79 24.88
C GLY A 21 15.74 -10.24 24.58
N LYS A 22 14.92 -10.99 23.83
CA LYS A 22 15.19 -12.38 23.47
C LYS A 22 16.17 -12.46 22.30
N ILE A 23 16.98 -13.52 22.29
CA ILE A 23 17.77 -13.85 21.10
C ILE A 23 16.82 -14.42 20.05
N ALA A 24 16.90 -13.90 18.86
CA ALA A 24 16.15 -14.34 17.70
C ALA A 24 17.11 -14.75 16.58
N LYS A 25 16.82 -15.88 15.96
CA LYS A 25 17.48 -16.31 14.72
C LYS A 25 16.55 -16.05 13.55
N VAL A 26 17.06 -15.30 12.58
CA VAL A 26 16.38 -15.00 11.33
C VAL A 26 17.10 -15.71 10.20
N THR A 27 16.37 -16.49 9.40
CA THR A 27 16.88 -17.17 8.21
C THR A 27 16.15 -16.64 6.98
N LEU A 28 16.92 -16.05 6.06
CA LEU A 28 16.43 -15.63 4.76
C LEU A 28 16.53 -16.80 3.79
N CYS A 29 15.42 -17.19 3.17
CA CYS A 29 15.33 -18.30 2.22
C CYS A 29 14.78 -17.79 0.88
N PRO A 30 15.32 -18.28 -0.26
CA PRO A 30 14.74 -17.99 -1.57
C PRO A 30 13.24 -18.35 -1.61
N ALA A 31 12.44 -17.55 -2.30
CA ALA A 31 11.03 -17.83 -2.56
C ALA A 31 10.76 -17.83 -4.08
N ASN A 32 9.64 -18.44 -4.49
CA ASN A 32 9.28 -18.55 -5.89
C ASN A 32 8.64 -17.25 -6.41
N GLU A 33 8.35 -17.25 -7.69
CA GLU A 33 7.71 -16.14 -8.39
C GLU A 33 6.31 -15.86 -7.84
N ASN A 34 6.03 -14.57 -7.62
CA ASN A 34 4.73 -14.07 -7.13
C ASN A 34 4.35 -14.52 -5.69
N GLU A 35 5.26 -15.12 -4.93
CA GLU A 35 5.00 -15.45 -3.52
C GLU A 35 5.07 -14.21 -2.63
N GLY A 36 5.81 -13.17 -3.04
CA GLY A 36 6.02 -11.97 -2.24
C GLY A 36 6.95 -12.21 -1.05
N ILE A 37 6.92 -11.28 -0.10
CA ILE A 37 7.71 -11.38 1.14
C ILE A 37 6.79 -11.88 2.24
N PHE A 38 7.23 -12.90 2.99
CA PHE A 38 6.46 -13.46 4.09
C PHE A 38 7.35 -14.03 5.19
N PHE A 39 6.85 -13.95 6.42
CA PHE A 39 7.49 -14.47 7.62
C PHE A 39 6.88 -15.82 8.00
N VAL A 40 7.71 -16.71 8.56
CA VAL A 40 7.30 -18.03 9.06
C VAL A 40 7.77 -18.15 10.50
N ARG A 41 6.85 -18.29 11.46
CA ARG A 41 7.13 -18.45 12.89
C ARG A 41 7.43 -19.91 13.21
N THR A 42 8.70 -20.29 13.12
CA THR A 42 9.17 -21.68 13.30
C THR A 42 9.11 -22.18 14.74
N ASP A 43 8.98 -21.28 15.69
CA ASP A 43 8.80 -21.57 17.13
C ASP A 43 7.36 -21.91 17.51
N LEU A 44 6.40 -21.71 16.62
CA LEU A 44 4.99 -21.97 16.85
C LEU A 44 4.52 -23.24 16.14
N GLU A 45 3.50 -23.86 16.70
CA GLU A 45 2.85 -25.03 16.10
C GLU A 45 2.31 -24.69 14.69
N ASN A 46 2.48 -25.62 13.75
CA ASN A 46 2.12 -25.47 12.33
C ASN A 46 2.87 -24.34 11.58
N SER A 47 3.89 -23.73 12.17
CA SER A 47 4.73 -22.70 11.56
C SER A 47 3.92 -21.65 10.77
N PRO A 48 3.05 -20.88 11.43
CA PRO A 48 2.13 -19.95 10.75
C PRO A 48 2.88 -18.93 9.92
N VAL A 49 2.27 -18.61 8.76
CA VAL A 49 2.78 -17.66 7.77
C VAL A 49 2.13 -16.29 7.98
N ILE A 50 2.95 -15.23 7.89
CA ILE A 50 2.54 -13.83 8.00
C ILE A 50 3.06 -13.10 6.76
N HIS A 51 2.18 -12.65 5.88
CA HIS A 51 2.58 -11.91 4.68
C HIS A 51 2.92 -10.45 5.01
N ALA A 52 3.98 -9.95 4.40
CA ALA A 52 4.40 -8.55 4.54
C ALA A 52 3.50 -7.63 3.69
N LYS A 53 2.33 -7.30 4.23
CA LYS A 53 1.30 -6.46 3.60
C LYS A 53 0.81 -5.39 4.57
N ALA A 54 0.47 -4.22 4.05
CA ALA A 54 -0.02 -3.11 4.86
C ALA A 54 -1.30 -3.46 5.65
N GLU A 55 -2.16 -4.33 5.11
CA GLU A 55 -3.40 -4.78 5.75
C GLU A 55 -3.13 -5.61 7.01
N ASN A 56 -1.97 -6.29 7.11
CA ASN A 56 -1.58 -7.12 8.24
C ASN A 56 -0.91 -6.34 9.38
N VAL A 57 -0.74 -5.01 9.22
CA VAL A 57 -0.19 -4.16 10.30
C VAL A 57 -1.20 -4.02 11.42
N THR A 58 -0.83 -4.44 12.62
CA THR A 58 -1.69 -4.44 13.83
C THR A 58 -1.19 -3.54 14.94
N ASP A 59 0.10 -3.26 15.01
CA ASP A 59 0.69 -2.34 15.99
C ASP A 59 1.85 -1.54 15.37
N THR A 60 1.96 -0.28 15.80
CA THR A 60 2.96 0.68 15.32
C THR A 60 3.54 1.54 16.45
N ALA A 61 3.34 1.16 17.70
CA ALA A 61 3.71 2.00 18.86
C ALA A 61 5.23 2.19 19.01
N ARG A 62 6.04 1.21 18.60
CA ARG A 62 7.50 1.24 18.76
C ARG A 62 8.27 0.59 17.60
N GLY A 63 7.63 0.39 16.49
CA GLY A 63 8.10 -0.34 15.34
C GLY A 63 6.91 -0.97 14.67
N THR A 64 7.08 -1.51 13.49
CA THR A 64 5.98 -2.07 12.73
C THR A 64 5.80 -3.55 13.05
N THR A 65 4.58 -3.90 13.49
CA THR A 65 4.16 -5.28 13.81
C THR A 65 3.13 -5.76 12.81
N LEU A 66 3.37 -6.93 12.23
CA LEU A 66 2.41 -7.66 11.40
C LEU A 66 1.80 -8.80 12.18
N SER A 67 0.50 -9.07 11.91
CA SER A 67 -0.19 -10.24 12.47
C SER A 67 -1.07 -10.89 11.41
N GLU A 68 -0.99 -12.21 11.33
CA GLU A 68 -1.80 -13.05 10.44
C GLU A 68 -1.81 -14.47 11.00
N ASN A 69 -2.89 -15.23 10.78
CA ASN A 69 -3.00 -16.64 11.17
C ASN A 69 -2.70 -16.93 12.67
N GLY A 70 -3.04 -16.00 13.57
CA GLY A 70 -2.81 -16.14 15.01
C GLY A 70 -1.37 -15.93 15.47
N ALA A 71 -0.47 -15.50 14.58
CA ALA A 71 0.92 -15.18 14.90
C ALA A 71 1.24 -13.72 14.61
N SER A 72 2.34 -13.23 15.20
CA SER A 72 2.83 -11.87 14.96
C SER A 72 4.35 -11.82 14.80
N VAL A 73 4.83 -10.80 14.10
CA VAL A 73 6.24 -10.43 13.99
C VAL A 73 6.38 -8.93 14.10
N SER A 74 7.32 -8.43 14.91
CA SER A 74 7.57 -7.00 15.16
C SER A 74 8.96 -6.54 14.73
N THR A 75 9.17 -5.21 14.66
CA THR A 75 10.44 -4.55 14.33
C THR A 75 10.94 -4.93 12.94
N ILE A 76 10.03 -4.96 11.96
CA ILE A 76 10.32 -5.43 10.61
C ILE A 76 10.90 -4.35 9.69
N GLU A 77 10.75 -3.07 10.03
CA GLU A 77 10.98 -1.90 9.20
C GLU A 77 12.38 -1.85 8.57
N HIS A 78 13.44 -2.15 9.33
CA HIS A 78 14.83 -2.09 8.83
C HIS A 78 15.13 -3.20 7.81
N LEU A 79 14.63 -4.41 8.07
CA LEU A 79 14.73 -5.52 7.13
C LEU A 79 13.92 -5.22 5.86
N MET A 80 12.69 -4.75 6.00
CA MET A 80 11.82 -4.41 4.86
C MET A 80 12.42 -3.29 4.00
N ALA A 81 13.03 -2.25 4.61
CA ALA A 81 13.73 -1.20 3.90
C ALA A 81 14.91 -1.76 3.07
N SER A 82 15.68 -2.69 3.66
CA SER A 82 16.82 -3.34 2.99
C SER A 82 16.36 -4.20 1.81
N LEU A 83 15.26 -4.94 1.96
CA LEU A 83 14.68 -5.76 0.88
C LEU A 83 14.16 -4.89 -0.27
N CYS A 84 13.42 -3.82 0.05
CA CYS A 84 12.92 -2.85 -0.92
C CYS A 84 14.06 -2.21 -1.71
N ALA A 85 15.08 -1.70 -1.03
CA ALA A 85 16.22 -1.02 -1.65
C ALA A 85 17.04 -1.92 -2.58
N ASN A 86 17.17 -3.20 -2.23
CA ASN A 86 17.87 -4.20 -3.06
C ASN A 86 16.97 -4.84 -4.12
N GLY A 87 15.69 -4.44 -4.14
CA GLY A 87 14.72 -4.87 -5.13
C GLY A 87 14.36 -6.35 -5.01
N ILE A 88 14.33 -6.89 -3.80
CA ILE A 88 13.87 -8.27 -3.52
C ILE A 88 12.34 -8.28 -3.54
N ASP A 89 11.78 -9.10 -4.40
CA ASP A 89 10.32 -9.22 -4.58
C ASP A 89 9.72 -10.39 -3.83
N ASN A 90 10.49 -11.48 -3.71
CA ASN A 90 10.02 -12.75 -3.16
C ASN A 90 11.05 -13.26 -2.16
N LEU A 91 10.63 -13.49 -0.92
CA LEU A 91 11.51 -13.98 0.14
C LEU A 91 10.70 -14.66 1.23
N LYS A 92 11.13 -15.86 1.64
CA LYS A 92 10.67 -16.50 2.86
C LYS A 92 11.63 -16.13 3.99
N ILE A 93 11.10 -15.64 5.10
CA ILE A 93 11.86 -15.23 6.28
C ILE A 93 11.42 -16.11 7.45
N GLU A 94 12.27 -17.06 7.85
CA GLU A 94 12.03 -17.92 9.00
C GLU A 94 12.51 -17.24 10.28
N LEU A 95 11.71 -17.31 11.34
CA LEU A 95 11.95 -16.63 12.62
C LEU A 95 11.50 -17.50 13.78
N ASP A 96 12.37 -17.70 14.78
CA ASP A 96 12.11 -18.47 15.99
C ASP A 96 11.68 -17.62 17.20
N CYS A 97 11.27 -16.37 16.96
CA CYS A 97 10.92 -15.40 17.99
C CYS A 97 9.88 -14.38 17.43
N PRO A 98 9.05 -13.71 18.25
CA PRO A 98 8.09 -12.72 17.76
C PRO A 98 8.70 -11.40 17.30
N GLU A 99 10.00 -11.19 17.42
CA GLU A 99 10.65 -9.92 17.10
C GLU A 99 11.91 -10.13 16.27
N ILE A 100 12.06 -9.34 15.21
CA ILE A 100 13.30 -9.25 14.41
C ILE A 100 14.40 -8.62 15.25
N PRO A 101 15.65 -9.17 15.25
CA PRO A 101 16.75 -8.61 16.04
C PRO A 101 17.10 -7.20 15.58
N ILE A 102 17.34 -6.32 16.57
CA ILE A 102 17.67 -4.90 16.30
C ILE A 102 19.08 -4.71 15.75
N LEU A 103 19.98 -5.65 16.03
CA LEU A 103 21.39 -5.60 15.68
C LEU A 103 22.07 -4.32 16.23
N ASP A 104 22.65 -3.49 15.36
CA ASP A 104 23.22 -2.18 15.74
C ASP A 104 22.24 -1.01 15.64
N GLY A 105 20.96 -1.30 15.44
CA GLY A 105 19.90 -0.28 15.27
C GLY A 105 19.80 0.31 13.88
N SER A 106 20.55 -0.20 12.91
CA SER A 106 20.55 0.22 11.51
C SER A 106 20.08 -0.89 10.57
N ALA A 107 19.99 -0.60 9.28
CA ALA A 107 19.71 -1.58 8.23
C ALA A 107 20.98 -2.22 7.63
N LYS A 108 22.18 -1.80 8.06
CA LYS A 108 23.46 -2.17 7.46
C LYS A 108 23.67 -3.68 7.41
N TYR A 109 23.45 -4.38 8.51
CA TYR A 109 23.66 -5.83 8.58
C TYR A 109 22.68 -6.62 7.70
N TRP A 110 21.47 -6.10 7.51
CA TRP A 110 20.50 -6.69 6.60
C TRP A 110 20.93 -6.55 5.14
N VAL A 111 21.49 -5.39 4.76
CA VAL A 111 22.07 -5.17 3.42
C VAL A 111 23.24 -6.11 3.20
N GLU A 112 24.19 -6.18 4.14
CA GLU A 112 25.34 -7.10 4.06
C GLU A 112 24.91 -8.57 3.95
N LEU A 113 23.83 -8.95 4.64
CA LEU A 113 23.28 -10.31 4.58
C LEU A 113 22.71 -10.62 3.19
N ILE A 114 21.96 -9.69 2.60
CA ILE A 114 21.42 -9.82 1.25
C ILE A 114 22.55 -9.89 0.21
N GLU A 115 23.58 -9.06 0.35
CA GLU A 115 24.74 -9.08 -0.54
C GLU A 115 25.51 -10.42 -0.47
N LYS A 116 25.72 -10.95 0.75
CA LYS A 116 26.36 -12.26 0.97
C LYS A 116 25.53 -13.42 0.42
N ALA A 117 24.19 -13.34 0.54
CA ALA A 117 23.29 -14.34 -0.02
C ALA A 117 23.31 -14.32 -1.55
N GLY A 118 23.66 -13.17 -2.15
CA GLY A 118 23.56 -12.93 -3.58
C GLY A 118 22.09 -12.79 -4.04
N VAL A 119 21.87 -12.14 -5.17
CA VAL A 119 20.56 -11.87 -5.73
C VAL A 119 20.34 -12.68 -7.01
N LYS A 120 19.21 -13.41 -7.06
CA LYS A 120 18.77 -14.23 -8.21
C LYS A 120 17.60 -13.55 -8.92
N LYS A 121 17.70 -13.42 -10.24
CA LYS A 121 16.58 -13.01 -11.10
C LYS A 121 15.67 -14.21 -11.38
N LEU A 122 14.36 -13.99 -11.30
CA LEU A 122 13.31 -14.95 -11.63
C LEU A 122 12.82 -14.76 -13.09
N SER A 123 11.94 -15.64 -13.58
CA SER A 123 11.48 -15.58 -14.97
C SER A 123 10.38 -14.53 -15.19
N VAL A 124 9.59 -14.23 -14.18
CA VAL A 124 8.42 -13.34 -14.23
C VAL A 124 8.82 -11.86 -14.14
N ASP A 125 8.10 -11.00 -14.84
CA ASP A 125 8.32 -9.55 -14.82
C ASP A 125 7.81 -8.92 -13.52
N LYS A 126 8.53 -7.87 -13.05
CA LYS A 126 8.07 -7.06 -11.93
C LYS A 126 6.79 -6.32 -12.26
N LYS A 127 5.87 -6.30 -11.30
CA LYS A 127 4.73 -5.39 -11.31
C LYS A 127 5.07 -4.17 -10.47
N PHE A 128 4.88 -2.98 -11.03
CA PHE A 128 5.09 -1.72 -10.32
C PHE A 128 3.75 -1.13 -9.89
N LEU A 129 3.72 -0.63 -8.67
CA LEU A 129 2.68 0.27 -8.20
C LEU A 129 3.13 1.68 -8.57
N GLU A 130 2.53 2.28 -9.59
CA GLU A 130 2.93 3.58 -10.13
C GLU A 130 1.98 4.67 -9.66
N ILE A 131 2.48 5.69 -8.96
CA ILE A 131 1.71 6.87 -8.59
C ILE A 131 1.42 7.67 -9.84
N LYS A 132 0.17 7.66 -10.30
CA LYS A 132 -0.25 8.33 -11.56
C LYS A 132 -0.81 9.73 -11.35
N GLN A 133 -1.24 10.06 -10.15
CA GLN A 133 -1.74 11.39 -9.74
C GLN A 133 -1.34 11.65 -8.30
N PRO A 134 -1.26 12.94 -7.88
CA PRO A 134 -0.92 13.27 -6.49
C PRO A 134 -1.88 12.63 -5.50
N ILE A 135 -1.33 12.02 -4.45
CA ILE A 135 -2.06 11.48 -3.29
C ILE A 135 -1.59 12.25 -2.07
N HIS A 136 -2.52 12.78 -1.31
CA HIS A 136 -2.27 13.54 -0.09
C HIS A 136 -2.80 12.79 1.13
N TYR A 137 -2.03 12.82 2.21
CA TYR A 137 -2.38 12.25 3.51
C TYR A 137 -2.06 13.25 4.61
N THR A 138 -2.98 13.42 5.55
CA THR A 138 -2.78 14.19 6.78
C THR A 138 -3.18 13.31 7.96
N SER A 139 -2.38 13.30 9.02
CA SER A 139 -2.74 12.60 10.26
C SER A 139 -3.96 13.24 10.93
N GLU A 140 -4.67 12.48 11.77
CA GLU A 140 -5.87 12.97 12.47
C GLU A 140 -5.60 14.20 13.34
N ASP A 141 -4.41 14.30 13.91
CA ASP A 141 -3.97 15.45 14.72
C ASP A 141 -3.42 16.63 13.88
N GLY A 142 -3.39 16.50 12.55
CA GLY A 142 -2.92 17.51 11.61
C GLY A 142 -1.41 17.81 11.64
N LYS A 143 -0.61 17.04 12.41
CA LYS A 143 0.82 17.32 12.57
C LYS A 143 1.71 16.68 11.52
N THR A 144 1.27 15.54 10.96
CA THR A 144 2.00 14.80 9.93
C THR A 144 1.32 15.02 8.60
N GLU A 145 2.10 15.33 7.58
CA GLU A 145 1.60 15.56 6.23
C GLU A 145 2.48 14.87 5.19
N TYR A 146 1.88 14.09 4.29
CA TYR A 146 2.55 13.35 3.25
C TYR A 146 1.94 13.61 1.88
N TRP A 147 2.79 13.65 0.88
CA TRP A 147 2.43 13.68 -0.53
C TRP A 147 3.15 12.58 -1.28
N ALA A 148 2.43 11.87 -2.15
CA ALA A 148 3.01 11.05 -3.20
C ALA A 148 2.67 11.69 -4.54
N VAL A 149 3.67 11.96 -5.35
CA VAL A 149 3.49 12.56 -6.68
C VAL A 149 4.09 11.66 -7.78
N PRO A 150 3.58 11.73 -9.02
CA PRO A 150 4.10 10.93 -10.13
C PRO A 150 5.62 11.09 -10.32
N SER A 151 6.31 9.97 -10.48
CA SER A 151 7.75 9.92 -10.82
C SER A 151 8.09 8.57 -11.46
N GLU A 152 9.04 8.54 -12.36
CA GLU A 152 9.51 7.31 -13.02
C GLU A 152 10.32 6.40 -12.08
N THR A 153 10.82 6.96 -10.98
CA THR A 153 11.61 6.24 -9.97
C THR A 153 11.06 6.47 -8.57
N PHE A 154 11.44 5.62 -7.63
CA PHE A 154 11.19 5.84 -6.21
C PHE A 154 12.17 6.88 -5.67
N SER A 155 11.67 7.93 -5.05
CA SER A 155 12.47 8.95 -4.36
C SER A 155 11.70 9.52 -3.16
N VAL A 156 12.41 10.01 -2.14
CA VAL A 156 11.81 10.51 -0.90
C VAL A 156 12.52 11.76 -0.42
N THR A 157 11.77 12.80 -0.05
CA THR A 157 12.22 13.94 0.75
C THR A 157 11.54 13.87 2.10
N SER A 158 12.31 13.76 3.18
CA SER A 158 11.82 13.62 4.56
C SER A 158 12.23 14.82 5.39
N THR A 159 11.29 15.42 6.11
CA THR A 159 11.54 16.48 7.10
C THR A 159 11.06 16.00 8.46
N ILE A 160 11.95 16.05 9.47
CA ILE A 160 11.61 15.77 10.86
C ILE A 160 11.65 17.06 11.69
N ASP A 161 10.77 17.14 12.66
CA ASP A 161 10.71 18.21 13.66
C ASP A 161 10.03 17.65 14.91
N PHE A 162 10.80 17.55 15.98
CA PHE A 162 10.33 17.02 17.27
C PHE A 162 10.03 18.13 18.29
N ASN A 163 9.92 19.38 17.86
CA ASN A 163 9.77 20.57 18.73
C ASN A 163 10.87 20.64 19.82
N SER A 164 12.09 20.25 19.48
CA SER A 164 13.27 20.30 20.36
C SER A 164 14.30 21.26 19.79
N ASP A 165 14.61 22.33 20.53
CA ASP A 165 15.64 23.28 20.12
C ASP A 165 17.06 22.66 20.03
N LEU A 166 17.28 21.51 20.71
CA LEU A 166 18.56 20.83 20.71
C LEU A 166 18.77 20.00 19.42
N ILE A 167 17.69 19.50 18.81
CA ILE A 167 17.75 18.71 17.58
C ILE A 167 17.45 19.56 16.37
N GLY A 168 16.51 20.50 16.52
CA GLY A 168 16.01 21.35 15.45
C GLY A 168 15.24 20.59 14.38
N THR A 169 14.90 21.28 13.31
CA THR A 169 14.32 20.68 12.10
C THR A 169 15.43 20.12 11.23
N GLN A 170 15.30 18.89 10.80
CA GLN A 170 16.27 18.22 9.90
C GLN A 170 15.58 17.69 8.65
N MET A 171 16.32 17.64 7.56
CA MET A 171 15.86 17.09 6.28
C MET A 171 16.83 16.03 5.78
N ALA A 172 16.27 15.02 5.12
CA ALA A 172 17.01 14.01 4.36
C ALA A 172 16.34 13.79 3.01
N GLU A 173 17.13 13.52 1.97
CA GLU A 173 16.66 13.24 0.63
C GLU A 173 17.31 11.96 0.10
N LEU A 174 16.49 11.03 -0.43
CA LEU A 174 16.91 9.88 -1.21
C LEU A 174 16.40 10.07 -2.64
N LYS A 175 17.29 10.24 -3.59
CA LYS A 175 16.95 10.49 -5.00
C LYS A 175 16.57 9.21 -5.74
N ASN A 176 17.15 8.09 -5.36
CA ASN A 176 16.77 6.77 -5.84
C ASN A 176 17.22 5.67 -4.86
N LEU A 177 16.59 4.49 -4.94
CA LEU A 177 16.89 3.37 -4.03
C LEU A 177 18.34 2.86 -4.09
N LYS A 178 19.11 3.16 -5.15
CA LYS A 178 20.52 2.75 -5.25
C LYS A 178 21.41 3.45 -4.23
N GLU A 179 21.01 4.62 -3.75
CA GLU A 179 21.74 5.38 -2.73
C GLU A 179 21.52 4.81 -1.32
N PHE A 180 20.55 3.92 -1.14
CA PHE A 180 20.18 3.41 0.17
C PHE A 180 21.34 2.71 0.89
N ASN A 181 22.02 1.78 0.20
CA ASN A 181 23.07 0.98 0.82
C ASN A 181 24.25 1.82 1.29
N SER A 182 24.64 2.88 0.55
CA SER A 182 25.76 3.76 0.89
C SER A 182 25.42 4.84 1.90
N ASP A 183 24.20 5.44 1.79
CA ASP A 183 23.92 6.73 2.44
C ASP A 183 22.88 6.63 3.54
N PHE A 184 22.13 5.52 3.62
CA PHE A 184 21.01 5.37 4.56
C PHE A 184 21.11 4.10 5.41
N ALA A 185 21.57 2.99 4.85
CA ALA A 185 21.56 1.69 5.53
C ALA A 185 22.26 1.69 6.89
N SER A 186 23.28 2.51 7.08
CA SER A 186 24.03 2.63 8.32
C SER A 186 23.43 3.60 9.35
N CYS A 187 22.34 4.31 9.01
CA CYS A 187 21.68 5.25 9.93
C CYS A 187 20.92 4.49 11.01
N ARG A 188 21.24 4.78 12.26
CA ARG A 188 20.75 4.04 13.42
C ARG A 188 19.46 4.63 13.97
N THR A 189 18.66 3.76 14.60
CA THR A 189 17.50 4.15 15.39
C THR A 189 17.90 5.05 16.56
N PHE A 190 16.97 5.83 17.05
CA PHE A 190 17.20 6.75 18.15
C PHE A 190 15.99 6.81 19.08
N VAL A 191 16.26 7.29 20.30
CA VAL A 191 15.27 7.46 21.35
C VAL A 191 15.53 8.79 22.08
N PHE A 192 14.47 9.41 22.56
CA PHE A 192 14.59 10.60 23.41
C PHE A 192 14.86 10.21 24.85
N LEU A 193 15.63 11.04 25.54
CA LEU A 193 15.99 10.82 26.93
C LEU A 193 14.76 10.81 27.86
N SER A 194 13.79 11.67 27.60
CA SER A 194 12.51 11.67 28.34
C SER A 194 11.77 10.34 28.21
N GLU A 195 11.85 9.70 27.05
CA GLU A 195 11.26 8.37 26.81
C GLU A 195 12.04 7.29 27.56
N ILE A 196 13.39 7.37 27.59
CA ILE A 196 14.23 6.40 28.32
C ILE A 196 13.85 6.40 29.82
N ALA A 197 13.65 7.55 30.43
CA ALA A 197 13.25 7.62 31.83
C ALA A 197 11.93 6.87 32.08
N PHE A 198 10.93 7.08 31.23
CA PHE A 198 9.66 6.37 31.29
C PHE A 198 9.84 4.86 31.02
N LEU A 199 10.65 4.48 30.05
CA LEU A 199 10.92 3.09 29.69
C LEU A 199 11.63 2.34 30.82
N LEU A 200 12.56 2.99 31.51
CA LEU A 200 13.25 2.47 32.68
C LEU A 200 12.30 2.23 33.84
N ASP A 201 11.48 3.23 34.17
CA ASP A 201 10.53 3.18 35.27
C ASP A 201 9.47 2.05 35.06
N ASN A 202 9.20 1.68 33.81
CA ASN A 202 8.25 0.60 33.44
C ASN A 202 8.91 -0.73 33.04
N ASN A 203 10.24 -0.85 33.18
CA ASN A 203 11.01 -2.06 32.81
C ASN A 203 10.79 -2.52 31.34
N LEU A 204 10.72 -1.55 30.41
CA LEU A 204 10.43 -1.75 28.99
C LEU A 204 11.68 -1.76 28.10
N ILE A 205 12.87 -1.47 28.63
CA ILE A 205 14.15 -1.62 27.92
C ILE A 205 14.76 -2.97 28.29
N LYS A 206 14.49 -3.99 27.45
CA LYS A 206 15.00 -5.34 27.67
C LYS A 206 16.19 -5.68 26.79
N GLY A 207 16.24 -5.12 25.58
CA GLY A 207 17.29 -5.34 24.58
C GLY A 207 17.99 -4.06 24.11
N GLY A 208 17.47 -2.88 24.51
CA GLY A 208 18.05 -1.58 24.20
C GLY A 208 19.35 -1.35 24.97
N ASP A 209 20.36 -0.89 24.24
CA ASP A 209 21.69 -0.57 24.76
C ASP A 209 22.21 0.64 23.97
N LEU A 210 23.21 1.35 24.50
CA LEU A 210 23.83 2.47 23.81
C LEU A 210 24.51 2.09 22.50
N ALA A 211 24.78 0.82 22.28
CA ALA A 211 25.38 0.32 21.04
C ALA A 211 24.35 0.18 19.91
N ASN A 212 23.04 0.10 20.21
CA ASN A 212 21.99 -0.17 19.23
C ASN A 212 20.93 0.92 19.08
N ALA A 213 21.05 2.05 19.82
CA ALA A 213 20.20 3.22 19.67
C ALA A 213 20.94 4.51 20.03
N ILE A 214 20.73 5.57 19.26
CA ILE A 214 21.25 6.89 19.59
C ILE A 214 20.32 7.53 20.62
N VAL A 215 20.87 8.09 21.70
CA VAL A 215 20.09 8.78 22.71
C VAL A 215 20.17 10.30 22.49
N PHE A 216 19.02 10.92 22.23
CA PHE A 216 18.92 12.37 22.13
C PHE A 216 18.39 12.99 23.42
N ALA A 217 19.08 13.99 23.92
CA ALA A 217 18.55 14.86 24.97
C ALA A 217 17.52 15.80 24.34
N ASP A 218 16.25 15.62 24.65
CA ASP A 218 15.15 16.52 24.22
C ASP A 218 15.04 17.76 25.11
N LYS A 219 15.75 17.76 26.25
CA LYS A 219 15.89 18.90 27.21
C LYS A 219 17.31 18.95 27.70
N PRO A 220 17.77 20.16 28.21
CA PRO A 220 19.05 20.26 28.88
C PRO A 220 19.15 19.24 30.03
N LEU A 221 20.32 18.58 30.17
CA LEU A 221 20.55 17.62 31.23
C LEU A 221 20.66 18.34 32.58
N ASP A 222 19.81 17.97 33.53
CA ASP A 222 20.00 18.28 34.94
C ASP A 222 20.90 17.26 35.63
N GLU A 223 21.38 17.58 36.82
CA GLU A 223 22.31 16.74 37.57
C GLU A 223 21.70 15.40 37.94
N LYS A 224 20.41 15.35 38.30
CA LYS A 224 19.68 14.14 38.66
C LYS A 224 19.52 13.21 37.47
N THR A 225 19.21 13.75 36.30
CA THR A 225 19.09 12.98 35.05
C THR A 225 20.44 12.46 34.62
N THR A 226 21.51 13.23 34.72
CA THR A 226 22.88 12.82 34.42
C THR A 226 23.30 11.62 35.29
N GLU A 227 23.02 11.68 36.60
CA GLU A 227 23.28 10.55 37.52
C GLU A 227 22.53 9.27 37.14
N ARG A 228 21.25 9.41 36.81
CA ARG A 228 20.42 8.25 36.41
C ARG A 228 20.96 7.60 35.14
N ILE A 229 21.35 8.41 34.16
CA ILE A 229 21.94 7.91 32.89
C ILE A 229 23.27 7.22 33.16
N ALA A 230 24.17 7.86 33.89
CA ALA A 230 25.46 7.31 34.26
C ALA A 230 25.32 5.96 34.94
N LYS A 231 24.44 5.87 35.95
CA LYS A 231 24.16 4.62 36.65
C LYS A 231 23.55 3.53 35.76
N PHE A 232 22.64 3.91 34.85
CA PHE A 232 21.98 2.94 33.99
C PHE A 232 22.93 2.32 32.95
N PHE A 233 23.82 3.15 32.39
CA PHE A 233 24.79 2.71 31.38
C PHE A 233 26.14 2.29 31.97
N ASP A 234 26.24 2.19 33.27
CA ASP A 234 27.50 1.85 34.01
C ASP A 234 28.65 2.76 33.58
N LYS A 235 28.40 4.07 33.55
CA LYS A 235 29.33 5.13 33.12
C LYS A 235 29.65 6.10 34.30
N ASP A 236 30.80 6.75 34.20
CA ASP A 236 31.10 7.88 35.10
C ASP A 236 30.23 9.09 34.74
N LYS A 237 29.80 9.85 35.75
CA LYS A 237 29.03 11.10 35.57
C LYS A 237 29.71 12.09 34.60
N SER A 238 31.03 12.16 34.63
CA SER A 238 31.82 13.04 33.77
C SER A 238 31.82 12.64 32.28
N GLU A 239 31.43 11.39 31.97
CA GLU A 239 31.31 10.89 30.64
C GLU A 239 29.94 11.19 29.99
N VAL A 240 28.93 11.52 30.81
CA VAL A 240 27.59 11.86 30.32
C VAL A 240 27.53 13.34 29.94
N LYS A 241 27.88 13.64 28.70
CA LYS A 241 27.84 15.02 28.14
C LYS A 241 26.91 15.02 26.93
N THR A 242 26.35 16.17 26.62
CA THR A 242 25.59 16.35 25.37
C THR A 242 26.40 17.18 24.39
N GLU A 243 26.55 16.70 23.18
CA GLU A 243 27.09 17.45 22.07
C GLU A 243 26.05 17.43 20.93
N HIS A 244 25.59 18.63 20.53
CA HIS A 244 24.51 18.80 19.55
C HIS A 244 23.25 17.98 19.87
N GLY A 245 22.86 17.90 21.15
CA GLY A 245 21.69 17.12 21.59
C GLY A 245 21.93 15.62 21.73
N VAL A 246 23.06 15.08 21.32
CA VAL A 246 23.40 13.64 21.45
C VAL A 246 24.14 13.41 22.77
N ILE A 247 23.73 12.37 23.50
CA ILE A 247 24.47 11.91 24.67
C ILE A 247 25.71 11.14 24.20
N ASN A 248 26.89 11.61 24.61
CA ASN A 248 28.25 11.32 24.11
C ASN A 248 28.73 9.88 24.12
N THR A 249 27.91 8.93 23.81
CA THR A 249 28.33 7.54 23.79
C THR A 249 28.59 7.03 22.36
N ILE A 250 28.01 7.72 21.35
CA ILE A 250 28.11 7.32 19.95
C ILE A 250 28.29 8.55 19.06
N LYS A 251 29.33 8.55 18.23
CA LYS A 251 29.49 9.57 17.17
C LYS A 251 28.43 9.37 16.09
N LEU A 252 27.74 10.45 15.71
CA LEU A 252 26.82 10.43 14.57
C LEU A 252 27.60 10.14 13.26
N GLN A 253 27.05 9.30 12.40
CA GLN A 253 27.62 9.04 11.08
C GLN A 253 27.31 10.17 10.10
N TYR A 254 26.16 10.82 10.28
CA TYR A 254 25.71 11.99 9.51
C TYR A 254 25.16 13.04 10.49
N HIS A 255 25.36 14.32 10.19
CA HIS A 255 24.80 15.42 10.99
C HIS A 255 23.26 15.37 11.08
N ASN A 256 22.59 14.77 10.06
CA ASN A 256 21.14 14.57 9.96
C ASN A 256 20.76 13.07 10.05
N GLU A 257 21.51 12.28 10.81
CA GLU A 257 21.26 10.84 10.98
C GLU A 257 19.82 10.54 11.44
N PRO A 258 19.18 11.29 12.35
CA PRO A 258 17.78 11.10 12.70
C PRO A 258 16.80 11.23 11.51
N ALA A 259 17.00 12.24 10.67
CA ALA A 259 16.17 12.43 9.49
C ALA A 259 16.36 11.29 8.45
N ARG A 260 17.60 10.83 8.29
CA ARG A 260 17.92 9.68 7.43
C ARG A 260 17.32 8.39 7.96
N HIS A 261 17.37 8.18 9.28
CA HIS A 261 16.76 7.01 9.89
C HIS A 261 15.23 7.02 9.72
N LYS A 262 14.57 8.15 9.94
CA LYS A 262 13.11 8.25 9.71
C LYS A 262 12.72 8.07 8.24
N LEU A 263 13.59 8.42 7.31
CA LEU A 263 13.41 8.12 5.89
C LEU A 263 13.60 6.61 5.62
N LEU A 264 14.57 5.95 6.27
CA LEU A 264 14.76 4.50 6.22
C LEU A 264 13.51 3.76 6.73
N ASP A 265 12.98 4.14 7.89
CA ASP A 265 11.74 3.61 8.45
C ASP A 265 10.58 3.73 7.46
N PHE A 266 10.45 4.91 6.82
CA PHE A 266 9.42 5.13 5.81
C PHE A 266 9.55 4.17 4.62
N ILE A 267 10.77 3.93 4.12
CA ILE A 267 10.99 2.96 3.03
C ILE A 267 10.50 1.56 3.42
N GLY A 268 10.82 1.12 4.63
CA GLY A 268 10.37 -0.17 5.15
C GLY A 268 8.85 -0.26 5.23
N ASP A 269 8.22 0.72 5.86
CA ASP A 269 6.78 0.74 6.08
C ASP A 269 5.98 0.89 4.77
N ILE A 270 6.40 1.77 3.85
CA ILE A 270 5.72 1.98 2.58
C ILE A 270 5.84 0.79 1.64
N SER A 271 6.92 -0.01 1.77
CA SER A 271 7.12 -1.23 0.99
C SER A 271 6.06 -2.30 1.26
N LEU A 272 5.31 -2.19 2.36
CA LEU A 272 4.16 -3.04 2.68
C LEU A 272 2.97 -2.81 1.74
N ALA A 273 2.87 -1.65 1.08
CA ALA A 273 1.91 -1.43 0.00
C ALA A 273 2.32 -2.16 -1.28
N SER A 274 3.60 -2.12 -1.61
CA SER A 274 4.26 -2.88 -2.69
C SER A 274 5.77 -2.76 -2.56
N PRO A 275 6.56 -3.81 -2.76
CA PRO A 275 8.02 -3.71 -2.80
C PRO A 275 8.53 -2.92 -4.00
N ASN A 276 7.69 -2.66 -5.00
CA ASN A 276 8.04 -1.95 -6.21
C ASN A 276 7.10 -0.76 -6.45
N ILE A 277 7.40 0.37 -5.82
CA ILE A 277 6.63 1.61 -5.98
C ILE A 277 7.42 2.58 -6.86
N LYS A 278 6.75 3.28 -7.78
CA LYS A 278 7.27 4.43 -8.49
C LYS A 278 6.50 5.68 -8.07
N GLY A 279 7.22 6.69 -7.64
CA GLY A 279 6.66 7.94 -7.15
C GLY A 279 7.70 8.74 -6.40
N HIS A 280 7.52 10.04 -6.28
CA HIS A 280 8.27 10.90 -5.37
C HIS A 280 7.43 11.17 -4.12
N PHE A 281 7.99 10.90 -2.95
CA PHE A 281 7.34 11.06 -1.66
C PHE A 281 7.91 12.27 -0.93
N ILE A 282 7.06 13.16 -0.46
CA ILE A 282 7.40 14.30 0.40
C ILE A 282 6.73 14.02 1.73
N ILE A 283 7.52 13.81 2.78
CA ILE A 283 7.02 13.39 4.08
C ILE A 283 7.48 14.35 5.18
N MET A 284 6.54 14.81 5.98
CA MET A 284 6.77 15.70 7.10
C MET A 284 6.40 15.02 8.41
N ARG A 285 7.34 14.96 9.37
CA ARG A 285 7.18 14.33 10.69
C ARG A 285 6.73 12.85 10.60
N PRO A 286 7.48 12.00 9.88
CA PRO A 286 7.12 10.60 9.68
C PRO A 286 7.19 9.78 10.98
N GLY A 287 6.29 8.80 11.07
CA GLY A 287 6.24 7.79 12.12
C GLY A 287 5.57 6.52 11.63
N HIS A 288 5.76 5.37 12.28
CA HIS A 288 5.26 4.07 11.82
C HIS A 288 3.74 4.05 11.61
N THR A 289 2.96 4.67 12.51
CA THR A 289 1.50 4.76 12.36
C THR A 289 1.10 5.50 11.09
N THR A 290 1.67 6.67 10.86
CA THR A 290 1.35 7.49 9.68
C THR A 290 1.90 6.89 8.40
N ASN A 291 3.10 6.30 8.43
CA ASN A 291 3.70 5.58 7.29
C ASN A 291 2.80 4.43 6.82
N THR A 292 2.37 3.56 7.76
CA THR A 292 1.56 2.39 7.44
C THR A 292 0.13 2.74 7.05
N ASN A 293 -0.47 3.80 7.63
CA ASN A 293 -1.75 4.32 7.20
C ASN A 293 -1.67 4.88 5.77
N PHE A 294 -0.59 5.59 5.45
CA PHE A 294 -0.36 6.09 4.10
C PHE A 294 -0.14 4.94 3.10
N ALA A 295 0.57 3.87 3.49
CA ALA A 295 0.73 2.67 2.69
C ALA A 295 -0.64 2.01 2.39
N LYS A 296 -1.52 1.88 3.39
CA LYS A 296 -2.90 1.39 3.23
C LYS A 296 -3.72 2.27 2.29
N GLN A 297 -3.61 3.60 2.44
CA GLN A 297 -4.31 4.54 1.56
C GLN A 297 -3.83 4.41 0.11
N ILE A 298 -2.52 4.45 -0.15
CA ILE A 298 -1.94 4.30 -1.49
C ILE A 298 -2.42 2.99 -2.12
N LYS A 299 -2.35 1.88 -1.39
CA LYS A 299 -2.79 0.58 -1.89
C LYS A 299 -4.26 0.62 -2.32
N LYS A 300 -5.14 1.13 -1.46
CA LYS A 300 -6.57 1.29 -1.72
C LYS A 300 -6.85 2.19 -2.92
N ASP A 301 -6.19 3.36 -2.98
CA ASP A 301 -6.39 4.34 -4.05
C ASP A 301 -5.92 3.78 -5.39
N MET A 302 -4.77 3.09 -5.41
CA MET A 302 -4.24 2.46 -6.62
C MET A 302 -5.06 1.26 -7.07
N ASP A 303 -5.56 0.42 -6.16
CA ASP A 303 -6.48 -0.67 -6.49
C ASP A 303 -7.78 -0.12 -7.09
N THR A 304 -8.28 0.99 -6.55
CA THR A 304 -9.44 1.71 -7.11
C THR A 304 -9.14 2.25 -8.51
N MET A 305 -8.02 2.95 -8.70
CA MET A 305 -7.61 3.49 -9.99
C MET A 305 -7.37 2.40 -11.04
N ASN A 306 -6.73 1.30 -10.67
CA ASN A 306 -6.48 0.17 -11.55
C ASN A 306 -7.78 -0.59 -11.90
N SER A 307 -8.84 -0.42 -11.12
CA SER A 307 -10.17 -0.96 -11.42
C SER A 307 -10.90 -0.15 -12.48
N VAL A 308 -10.54 1.12 -12.69
CA VAL A 308 -11.16 2.00 -13.69
C VAL A 308 -10.78 1.52 -15.09
N PRO A 309 -11.77 1.28 -15.96
CA PRO A 309 -11.48 0.95 -17.36
C PRO A 309 -10.77 2.09 -18.09
N VAL A 310 -9.84 1.75 -18.97
CA VAL A 310 -9.20 2.74 -19.84
C VAL A 310 -10.00 2.85 -21.14
N TYR A 311 -10.40 4.07 -21.49
CA TYR A 311 -11.06 4.37 -22.77
C TYR A 311 -10.13 5.16 -23.68
N ASP A 312 -9.83 4.61 -24.85
CA ASP A 312 -9.14 5.30 -25.94
C ASP A 312 -10.16 5.59 -27.06
N PRO A 313 -10.50 6.86 -27.33
CA PRO A 313 -11.47 7.22 -28.36
C PRO A 313 -10.99 6.88 -29.78
N ASN A 314 -9.68 6.66 -29.99
CA ASN A 314 -9.10 6.31 -31.28
C ASN A 314 -9.12 4.80 -31.56
N LYS A 315 -9.44 3.97 -30.55
CA LYS A 315 -9.56 2.53 -30.71
C LYS A 315 -10.98 2.15 -31.12
N GLU A 316 -11.10 1.34 -32.15
CA GLU A 316 -12.39 0.78 -32.57
C GLU A 316 -13.05 0.02 -31.41
N PRO A 317 -14.37 0.20 -31.18
CA PRO A 317 -15.08 -0.56 -30.15
C PRO A 317 -15.20 -2.04 -30.53
N VAL A 318 -15.34 -2.89 -29.53
CA VAL A 318 -15.61 -4.32 -29.73
C VAL A 318 -17.01 -4.51 -30.35
N PHE A 319 -17.99 -3.72 -29.88
CA PHE A 319 -19.32 -3.62 -30.47
C PHE A 319 -19.72 -2.14 -30.55
N ASP A 320 -20.06 -1.69 -31.75
CA ASP A 320 -20.66 -0.38 -31.99
C ASP A 320 -22.17 -0.39 -31.66
N ILE A 321 -22.81 0.77 -31.80
CA ILE A 321 -24.25 0.89 -31.53
C ILE A 321 -25.10 0.02 -32.44
N MET A 322 -24.67 -0.23 -33.67
CA MET A 322 -25.43 -1.07 -34.61
C MET A 322 -25.36 -2.54 -34.21
N GLU A 323 -24.21 -3.03 -33.76
CA GLU A 323 -24.03 -4.37 -33.23
C GLU A 323 -24.77 -4.58 -31.89
N ILE A 324 -24.79 -3.56 -31.01
CA ILE A 324 -25.58 -3.56 -29.77
C ILE A 324 -27.07 -3.69 -30.08
N ARG A 325 -27.58 -2.91 -31.03
CA ARG A 325 -29.00 -2.95 -31.44
C ARG A 325 -29.42 -4.29 -32.08
N LYS A 326 -28.51 -5.05 -32.64
CA LYS A 326 -28.80 -6.40 -33.15
C LYS A 326 -29.01 -7.41 -32.01
N ARG A 327 -28.32 -7.20 -30.88
CA ARG A 327 -28.30 -8.15 -29.75
C ARG A 327 -29.30 -7.80 -28.64
N LEU A 328 -29.41 -6.50 -28.30
CA LEU A 328 -30.33 -6.01 -27.29
C LEU A 328 -31.68 -5.61 -27.89
N PRO A 329 -32.80 -5.96 -27.23
CA PRO A 329 -34.13 -5.58 -27.67
C PRO A 329 -34.44 -4.08 -27.43
N HIS A 330 -33.69 -3.43 -26.52
CA HIS A 330 -33.93 -2.04 -26.11
C HIS A 330 -33.84 -1.06 -27.28
N ARG A 331 -34.67 -0.02 -27.26
CA ARG A 331 -34.69 1.09 -28.21
C ARG A 331 -34.90 2.40 -27.43
N PHE A 332 -34.79 3.55 -28.12
CA PHE A 332 -35.07 4.83 -27.55
C PHE A 332 -36.46 4.84 -26.81
N PRO A 333 -36.56 5.39 -25.60
CA PRO A 333 -35.51 6.05 -24.82
C PRO A 333 -34.74 5.11 -23.89
N MET A 334 -34.95 3.79 -23.93
CA MET A 334 -34.43 2.81 -22.98
C MET A 334 -33.11 2.15 -23.41
N LEU A 335 -32.58 2.41 -24.60
CA LEU A 335 -31.25 1.95 -24.98
C LEU A 335 -30.21 2.93 -24.45
N LEU A 336 -29.48 2.53 -23.38
CA LEU A 336 -28.65 3.44 -22.59
C LEU A 336 -27.14 3.28 -22.84
N ILE A 337 -26.72 2.34 -23.67
CA ILE A 337 -25.29 2.12 -23.95
C ILE A 337 -24.95 2.43 -25.41
N ASP A 338 -23.79 3.04 -25.63
CA ASP A 338 -23.37 3.51 -26.95
C ASP A 338 -22.32 2.58 -27.58
N LYS A 339 -21.42 2.01 -26.78
CA LYS A 339 -20.31 1.18 -27.22
C LYS A 339 -20.01 0.09 -26.18
N ILE A 340 -19.46 -1.05 -26.66
CA ILE A 340 -18.68 -1.96 -25.83
C ILE A 340 -17.23 -1.78 -26.21
N ILE A 341 -16.39 -1.37 -25.24
CA ILE A 341 -15.01 -0.99 -25.50
C ILE A 341 -14.00 -2.07 -25.14
N ASP A 342 -14.42 -3.02 -24.27
CA ASP A 342 -13.60 -4.16 -23.88
C ASP A 342 -14.49 -5.33 -23.47
N VAL A 343 -14.05 -6.56 -23.74
CA VAL A 343 -14.76 -7.79 -23.36
C VAL A 343 -13.76 -8.91 -23.14
N GLY A 344 -13.88 -9.58 -21.99
CA GLY A 344 -13.12 -10.77 -21.66
C GLY A 344 -13.97 -12.03 -21.60
N GLU A 345 -13.46 -13.04 -20.95
CA GLU A 345 -14.19 -14.28 -20.72
C GLU A 345 -15.35 -14.07 -19.74
N ASP A 346 -15.07 -13.36 -18.64
CA ASP A 346 -15.96 -13.15 -17.47
C ASP A 346 -16.19 -11.68 -17.14
N TYR A 347 -15.76 -10.74 -17.99
CA TYR A 347 -15.99 -9.31 -17.79
C TYR A 347 -16.32 -8.59 -19.09
N ILE A 348 -16.93 -7.40 -18.94
CA ILE A 348 -17.26 -6.51 -20.04
C ILE A 348 -17.20 -5.04 -19.60
N VAL A 349 -16.85 -4.17 -20.54
CA VAL A 349 -16.85 -2.73 -20.33
C VAL A 349 -17.67 -2.04 -21.43
N GLY A 350 -18.77 -1.42 -21.01
CA GLY A 350 -19.59 -0.56 -21.84
C GLY A 350 -19.25 0.91 -21.65
N LEU A 351 -19.72 1.73 -22.59
CA LEU A 351 -19.62 3.18 -22.57
C LEU A 351 -20.98 3.80 -22.87
N LYS A 352 -21.36 4.84 -22.10
CA LYS A 352 -22.47 5.73 -22.39
C LYS A 352 -21.98 7.17 -22.35
N ASN A 353 -22.27 7.93 -23.40
CA ASN A 353 -22.15 9.39 -23.38
C ASN A 353 -23.47 9.98 -22.86
N VAL A 354 -23.38 10.75 -21.80
CA VAL A 354 -24.55 11.42 -21.19
C VAL A 354 -24.69 12.79 -21.83
N THR A 355 -25.64 12.90 -22.77
CA THR A 355 -25.86 14.17 -23.48
C THR A 355 -26.96 14.99 -22.81
N GLY A 356 -27.01 16.30 -23.08
CA GLY A 356 -28.12 17.17 -22.61
C GLY A 356 -29.48 16.87 -23.27
N ASN A 357 -29.49 16.01 -24.31
CA ASN A 357 -30.71 15.64 -25.06
C ASN A 357 -31.36 14.34 -24.56
N GLU A 358 -30.92 13.81 -23.43
CA GLU A 358 -31.55 12.63 -22.83
C GLU A 358 -32.94 12.98 -22.30
N ASP A 359 -33.92 12.16 -22.61
CA ASP A 359 -35.35 12.42 -22.33
C ASP A 359 -35.65 12.57 -20.83
N PHE A 360 -34.91 11.87 -19.99
CA PHE A 360 -35.09 11.91 -18.53
C PHE A 360 -34.69 13.27 -17.91
N PHE A 361 -33.90 14.12 -18.57
CA PHE A 361 -33.56 15.45 -18.06
C PHE A 361 -34.72 16.44 -18.12
N ASN A 362 -35.76 16.16 -18.89
CA ASN A 362 -36.96 16.96 -18.87
C ASN A 362 -37.67 16.96 -17.51
N GLY A 363 -37.40 15.94 -16.68
CA GLY A 363 -38.04 15.78 -15.36
C GLY A 363 -37.06 15.60 -14.20
N HIS A 364 -35.79 15.22 -14.43
CA HIS A 364 -34.87 14.84 -13.36
C HIS A 364 -33.52 15.56 -13.39
N PHE A 365 -33.39 16.84 -13.04
CA PHE A 365 -34.38 17.84 -12.74
C PHE A 365 -34.15 19.03 -13.67
N PRO A 366 -35.19 19.80 -14.06
CA PRO A 366 -35.02 20.89 -15.04
C PRO A 366 -33.96 21.92 -14.66
N GLU A 367 -33.89 22.31 -13.38
CA GLU A 367 -32.91 23.31 -12.89
C GLU A 367 -31.55 22.69 -12.50
N GLU A 368 -31.48 21.38 -12.25
CA GLU A 368 -30.24 20.65 -11.90
C GLU A 368 -30.27 19.26 -12.55
N PRO A 369 -29.91 19.15 -13.82
CA PRO A 369 -30.00 17.88 -14.54
C PRO A 369 -29.01 16.86 -14.01
N VAL A 370 -29.55 15.74 -13.51
CA VAL A 370 -28.81 14.60 -12.99
C VAL A 370 -29.39 13.33 -13.61
N MET A 371 -28.55 12.46 -14.16
CA MET A 371 -29.03 11.17 -14.66
C MET A 371 -29.58 10.33 -13.49
N PRO A 372 -30.81 9.83 -13.57
CA PRO A 372 -31.37 8.97 -12.52
C PRO A 372 -30.46 7.79 -12.21
N GLY A 373 -30.09 7.61 -10.93
CA GLY A 373 -29.17 6.52 -10.53
C GLY A 373 -29.70 5.14 -10.94
N VAL A 374 -31.01 4.93 -10.94
CA VAL A 374 -31.65 3.69 -11.39
C VAL A 374 -31.44 3.44 -12.88
N LEU A 375 -31.31 4.48 -13.72
CA LEU A 375 -30.98 4.34 -15.12
C LEU A 375 -29.49 4.06 -15.35
N VAL A 376 -28.61 4.48 -14.44
CA VAL A 376 -27.22 4.04 -14.43
C VAL A 376 -27.14 2.53 -14.13
N VAL A 377 -27.94 2.03 -13.19
CA VAL A 377 -28.05 0.59 -12.90
C VAL A 377 -28.59 -0.18 -14.11
N GLU A 378 -29.58 0.36 -14.81
CA GLU A 378 -30.11 -0.21 -16.05
C GLU A 378 -29.02 -0.26 -17.14
N ALA A 379 -28.22 0.81 -17.31
CA ALA A 379 -27.11 0.83 -18.26
C ALA A 379 -26.03 -0.22 -17.93
N LEU A 380 -25.75 -0.45 -16.63
CA LEU A 380 -24.91 -1.56 -16.18
C LEU A 380 -25.54 -2.90 -16.60
N GLY A 381 -26.84 -3.09 -16.40
CA GLY A 381 -27.53 -4.32 -16.78
C GLY A 381 -27.48 -4.61 -18.29
N GLN A 382 -27.71 -3.59 -19.11
CA GLN A 382 -27.59 -3.70 -20.56
C GLN A 382 -26.17 -4.08 -20.99
N THR A 383 -25.15 -3.47 -20.37
CA THR A 383 -23.74 -3.84 -20.59
C THR A 383 -23.51 -5.31 -20.21
N GLY A 384 -24.01 -5.76 -19.06
CA GLY A 384 -23.93 -7.16 -18.63
C GLY A 384 -24.65 -8.12 -19.57
N GLY A 385 -25.80 -7.72 -20.10
CA GLY A 385 -26.52 -8.46 -21.13
C GLY A 385 -25.68 -8.71 -22.37
N MET A 386 -24.89 -7.73 -22.79
CA MET A 386 -23.95 -7.87 -23.93
C MET A 386 -22.87 -8.91 -23.69
N LEU A 387 -22.41 -9.15 -22.44
CA LEU A 387 -21.46 -10.23 -22.14
C LEU A 387 -22.07 -11.60 -22.44
N VAL A 388 -23.32 -11.80 -22.03
CA VAL A 388 -24.03 -13.08 -22.27
C VAL A 388 -24.34 -13.28 -23.75
N LEU A 389 -24.61 -12.20 -24.46
CA LEU A 389 -25.02 -12.22 -25.87
C LEU A 389 -23.85 -12.00 -26.84
N LYS A 390 -22.60 -11.97 -26.37
CA LYS A 390 -21.43 -11.69 -27.22
C LYS A 390 -21.33 -12.67 -28.42
N ASP A 391 -21.66 -13.93 -28.18
CA ASP A 391 -21.58 -15.01 -29.17
C ASP A 391 -22.95 -15.37 -29.83
N ALA A 392 -24.00 -14.55 -29.57
CA ALA A 392 -25.31 -14.77 -30.16
C ALA A 392 -25.29 -14.65 -31.67
N LYS A 393 -25.92 -15.62 -32.36
CA LYS A 393 -25.98 -15.66 -33.84
C LYS A 393 -26.97 -14.61 -34.37
N GLU A 394 -26.73 -14.17 -35.60
CA GLU A 394 -27.64 -13.23 -36.27
C GLU A 394 -29.07 -13.82 -36.36
N GLY A 395 -30.06 -13.03 -35.96
CA GLY A 395 -31.47 -13.44 -35.93
C GLY A 395 -31.93 -14.10 -34.65
N GLU A 396 -31.04 -14.47 -33.74
CA GLU A 396 -31.43 -14.94 -32.41
C GLU A 396 -31.86 -13.76 -31.54
N LYS A 397 -33.01 -13.89 -30.90
CA LYS A 397 -33.56 -12.86 -29.98
C LYS A 397 -33.55 -13.39 -28.57
N TYR A 398 -33.13 -12.52 -27.64
CA TYR A 398 -33.07 -12.82 -26.22
C TYR A 398 -33.68 -11.69 -25.40
N ASN A 399 -34.35 -12.06 -24.34
CA ASN A 399 -34.83 -11.13 -23.31
C ASN A 399 -34.03 -11.34 -22.04
N THR A 400 -33.70 -10.23 -21.36
CA THR A 400 -33.01 -10.25 -20.07
C THR A 400 -33.93 -9.62 -19.02
N TYR A 401 -34.18 -10.34 -17.94
CA TYR A 401 -35.04 -9.91 -16.85
C TYR A 401 -34.23 -9.86 -15.56
N PHE A 402 -34.22 -8.71 -14.91
CA PHE A 402 -33.63 -8.61 -13.58
C PHE A 402 -34.44 -9.43 -12.58
N MET A 403 -33.73 -10.20 -11.77
CA MET A 403 -34.31 -11.00 -10.69
C MET A 403 -34.03 -10.41 -9.32
N LYS A 404 -32.84 -9.81 -9.14
CA LYS A 404 -32.42 -9.29 -7.84
C LYS A 404 -31.34 -8.22 -8.01
N PHE A 405 -31.39 -7.22 -7.15
CA PHE A 405 -30.31 -6.27 -6.92
C PHE A 405 -29.87 -6.34 -5.46
N GLU A 406 -28.56 -6.32 -5.24
CA GLU A 406 -27.92 -6.31 -3.92
C GLU A 406 -26.86 -5.22 -3.88
N GLU A 407 -26.67 -4.65 -2.69
CA GLU A 407 -25.62 -3.66 -2.42
C GLU A 407 -25.53 -2.49 -3.41
N VAL A 408 -26.68 -1.98 -3.87
CA VAL A 408 -26.73 -0.81 -4.74
C VAL A 408 -26.30 0.42 -3.96
N LYS A 409 -25.23 1.08 -4.43
CA LYS A 409 -24.67 2.27 -3.80
C LYS A 409 -24.52 3.39 -4.83
N PHE A 410 -25.16 4.52 -4.57
CA PHE A 410 -25.05 5.75 -5.37
C PHE A 410 -24.03 6.68 -4.68
N ARG A 411 -22.89 6.92 -5.32
CA ARG A 411 -21.76 7.62 -4.69
C ARG A 411 -21.55 9.04 -5.23
N ASN A 412 -21.69 9.21 -6.54
CA ASN A 412 -21.48 10.50 -7.20
C ASN A 412 -22.57 10.73 -8.25
N LYS A 413 -22.95 12.00 -8.44
CA LYS A 413 -23.89 12.43 -9.48
C LYS A 413 -23.28 12.19 -10.86
N VAL A 414 -24.12 11.90 -11.83
CA VAL A 414 -23.81 11.83 -13.27
C VAL A 414 -24.61 12.92 -13.94
N VAL A 415 -23.94 13.80 -14.69
CA VAL A 415 -24.53 15.02 -15.26
C VAL A 415 -24.32 15.10 -16.78
N PRO A 416 -25.08 15.94 -17.50
CA PRO A 416 -24.84 16.17 -18.93
C PRO A 416 -23.37 16.55 -19.23
N GLY A 417 -22.78 15.90 -20.23
CA GLY A 417 -21.37 16.05 -20.60
C GLY A 417 -20.45 14.95 -20.05
N ASP A 418 -20.93 14.14 -19.10
CA ASP A 418 -20.16 13.01 -18.59
C ASP A 418 -20.08 11.85 -19.59
N THR A 419 -18.99 11.11 -19.55
CA THR A 419 -18.84 9.80 -20.18
C THR A 419 -18.79 8.73 -19.10
N LEU A 420 -19.81 7.87 -19.05
CA LEU A 420 -19.87 6.73 -18.16
C LEU A 420 -19.09 5.54 -18.74
N LEU A 421 -18.19 4.97 -17.96
CA LEU A 421 -17.58 3.67 -18.20
C LEU A 421 -18.28 2.65 -17.29
N LEU A 422 -18.85 1.61 -17.88
CA LEU A 422 -19.73 0.63 -17.25
C LEU A 422 -19.02 -0.71 -17.21
N LYS A 423 -18.33 -1.01 -16.10
CA LYS A 423 -17.59 -2.27 -15.93
C LYS A 423 -18.42 -3.28 -15.19
N LEU A 424 -18.54 -4.48 -15.76
CA LEU A 424 -19.18 -5.63 -15.09
C LEU A 424 -18.23 -6.82 -15.04
N GLN A 425 -18.27 -7.49 -13.92
CA GLN A 425 -17.56 -8.71 -13.64
C GLN A 425 -18.57 -9.82 -13.29
N GLN A 426 -18.52 -10.93 -13.99
CA GLN A 426 -19.35 -12.10 -13.66
C GLN A 426 -18.90 -12.71 -12.32
N ILE A 427 -19.88 -13.10 -11.52
CA ILE A 427 -19.66 -13.79 -10.23
C ILE A 427 -20.12 -15.24 -10.39
N GLY A 428 -19.17 -16.15 -10.49
CA GLY A 428 -19.45 -17.57 -10.64
C GLY A 428 -20.05 -17.97 -12.00
N PRO A 429 -20.36 -19.25 -12.22
CA PRO A 429 -20.84 -19.76 -13.49
C PRO A 429 -22.32 -19.42 -13.74
N ILE A 430 -22.68 -19.27 -15.02
CA ILE A 430 -24.07 -19.19 -15.46
C ILE A 430 -24.79 -20.51 -15.17
N ARG A 431 -25.94 -20.46 -14.47
CA ARG A 431 -26.72 -21.64 -14.14
C ARG A 431 -28.19 -21.45 -14.58
N ARG A 432 -28.66 -22.34 -15.46
CA ARG A 432 -30.06 -22.35 -15.99
C ARG A 432 -30.49 -20.97 -16.55
N GLY A 433 -29.59 -20.29 -17.26
CA GLY A 433 -29.83 -18.95 -17.80
C GLY A 433 -29.72 -17.80 -16.79
N VAL A 434 -29.45 -18.08 -15.52
CA VAL A 434 -29.25 -17.06 -14.48
C VAL A 434 -27.78 -16.69 -14.38
N ILE A 435 -27.50 -15.41 -14.47
CA ILE A 435 -26.19 -14.82 -14.30
C ILE A 435 -26.18 -13.83 -13.12
N GLN A 436 -25.09 -13.84 -12.35
CA GLN A 436 -24.83 -12.83 -11.32
C GLN A 436 -23.58 -12.03 -11.70
N MET A 437 -23.69 -10.71 -11.58
CA MET A 437 -22.61 -9.79 -11.92
C MET A 437 -22.44 -8.69 -10.88
N LYS A 438 -21.21 -8.26 -10.67
CA LYS A 438 -20.88 -7.01 -9.97
C LYS A 438 -20.63 -5.94 -11.01
N GLY A 439 -21.42 -4.84 -10.95
CA GLY A 439 -21.30 -3.70 -11.83
C GLY A 439 -20.76 -2.47 -11.11
N THR A 440 -19.88 -1.72 -11.79
CA THR A 440 -19.38 -0.42 -11.31
C THR A 440 -19.38 0.57 -12.47
N ALA A 441 -20.03 1.71 -12.26
CA ALA A 441 -20.08 2.82 -13.20
C ALA A 441 -19.12 3.93 -12.77
N TYR A 442 -18.31 4.41 -13.72
CA TYR A 442 -17.28 5.42 -13.49
C TYR A 442 -17.51 6.67 -14.37
N VAL A 443 -17.19 7.85 -13.81
CA VAL A 443 -16.97 9.09 -14.57
C VAL A 443 -15.53 9.54 -14.26
N GLY A 444 -14.66 9.51 -15.28
CA GLY A 444 -13.23 9.63 -15.04
C GLY A 444 -12.73 8.55 -14.07
N SER A 445 -12.07 8.95 -12.99
CA SER A 445 -11.61 8.03 -11.93
C SER A 445 -12.63 7.83 -10.79
N LYS A 446 -13.78 8.55 -10.81
CA LYS A 446 -14.76 8.51 -9.72
C LYS A 446 -15.78 7.40 -9.94
N ILE A 447 -16.00 6.58 -8.91
CA ILE A 447 -17.10 5.62 -8.89
C ILE A 447 -18.42 6.39 -8.67
N CYS A 448 -19.37 6.25 -9.59
CA CYS A 448 -20.70 6.86 -9.48
C CYS A 448 -21.72 5.89 -8.90
N VAL A 449 -21.77 4.66 -9.41
CA VAL A 449 -22.70 3.63 -8.93
C VAL A 449 -22.00 2.29 -8.85
N GLU A 450 -22.31 1.54 -7.79
CA GLU A 450 -21.96 0.13 -7.64
C GLU A 450 -23.24 -0.68 -7.42
N ALA A 451 -23.34 -1.85 -8.02
CA ALA A 451 -24.45 -2.77 -7.81
C ALA A 451 -24.02 -4.21 -8.02
N THR A 452 -24.53 -5.12 -7.22
CA THR A 452 -24.53 -6.55 -7.52
C THR A 452 -25.91 -6.89 -8.07
N MET A 453 -25.96 -7.51 -9.23
CA MET A 453 -27.22 -7.80 -9.94
C MET A 453 -27.30 -9.26 -10.38
N MET A 454 -28.50 -9.79 -10.35
CA MET A 454 -28.82 -11.12 -10.85
C MET A 454 -29.88 -10.98 -11.95
N ALA A 455 -29.66 -11.59 -13.07
CA ALA A 455 -30.57 -11.55 -14.21
C ALA A 455 -30.77 -12.94 -14.83
N MET A 456 -31.94 -13.16 -15.40
CA MET A 456 -32.24 -14.35 -16.21
C MET A 456 -32.25 -13.95 -17.69
N VAL A 457 -31.53 -14.69 -18.50
CA VAL A 457 -31.51 -14.55 -19.95
C VAL A 457 -32.28 -15.71 -20.57
N THR A 458 -33.30 -15.40 -21.36
CA THR A 458 -34.17 -16.37 -22.02
C THR A 458 -34.19 -16.10 -23.50
N LYS A 459 -34.20 -17.17 -24.32
CA LYS A 459 -34.42 -17.02 -25.76
C LYS A 459 -35.89 -16.63 -26.00
N ALA A 460 -36.09 -15.56 -26.80
CA ALA A 460 -37.43 -15.02 -27.11
C ALA A 460 -38.16 -15.90 -28.11
#